data_f4cc67aad86197849813b3ac8c9edd10
#
_entry.id   f4cc67aad86197849813b3ac8c9edd10
#
_cell.length_a   1.000
_cell.length_b   1.000
_cell.length_c   1.000
_cell.angle_alpha   90.00
_cell.angle_beta   90.00
_cell.angle_gamma   90.00
#
_symmetry.space_group_name_H-M   'P 1'
#
loop_
_entity.id
_entity.type
_entity.pdbx_description
1 polymer ?
#
loop_
_entity_poly.entity_id
_entity_poly.type
_entity_poly.pdbx_seq_one_letter_code
_entity_poly.pdbx_strand_id
1 'polypeptide(L)'
;MEGPEVSVIAAVADGEYQIFTPARDYKRLSDGDKGLNTGGMGAVASRSLISGELLDQIEDEVIRPSVEGLTKDNMDFRGFLYAGLMLTPDGPKLLEYNCRFGDPEAQAVLPLIKGDFAAYLMSAAKGNLMDGLIDFDNTNFSWKNFVDFI
;
A
#
# COMPACT_ATOMS: atom_id res chain seq x y z
N MET A 1 12.34 -16.86 2.60
CA MET A 1 11.58 -16.09 3.61
C MET A 1 10.19 -16.68 3.69
N GLU A 2 9.63 -16.79 4.88
CA GLU A 2 8.27 -17.28 5.08
C GLU A 2 7.56 -16.30 6.03
N GLY A 3 6.30 -16.00 5.72
CA GLY A 3 5.46 -15.09 6.49
C GLY A 3 4.29 -14.56 5.65
N PRO A 4 3.32 -13.91 6.27
CA PRO A 4 2.24 -13.26 5.54
C PRO A 4 2.78 -12.04 4.77
N GLU A 5 2.24 -11.85 3.57
CA GLU A 5 2.52 -10.66 2.77
C GLU A 5 1.59 -9.51 3.16
N VAL A 6 2.07 -8.28 3.06
CA VAL A 6 1.31 -7.06 3.23
C VAL A 6 1.79 -6.01 2.23
N SER A 7 0.86 -5.22 1.74
CA SER A 7 1.11 -4.10 0.85
C SER A 7 0.96 -2.79 1.63
N VAL A 8 2.02 -1.97 1.62
CA VAL A 8 1.99 -0.62 2.15
C VAL A 8 2.22 0.36 1.01
N ILE A 9 1.27 1.25 0.80
CA ILE A 9 1.29 2.23 -0.29
C ILE A 9 1.42 3.61 0.32
N ALA A 10 2.31 4.43 -0.22
CA ALA A 10 2.44 5.82 0.14
C ALA A 10 2.28 6.72 -1.10
N ALA A 11 1.52 7.81 -0.96
CA ALA A 11 1.67 8.93 -1.89
C ALA A 11 2.98 9.65 -1.56
N VAL A 12 3.72 10.02 -2.59
CA VAL A 12 5.00 10.74 -2.47
C VAL A 12 4.98 11.95 -3.38
N ALA A 13 5.47 13.08 -2.89
CA ALA A 13 5.65 14.30 -3.66
C ALA A 13 6.84 15.09 -3.09
N ASP A 14 7.87 15.26 -3.90
CA ASP A 14 9.05 16.11 -3.58
C ASP A 14 9.66 15.87 -2.17
N GLY A 15 9.75 14.61 -1.75
CA GLY A 15 10.32 14.23 -0.46
C GLY A 15 9.33 14.16 0.71
N GLU A 16 8.11 14.60 0.51
CA GLU A 16 7.00 14.36 1.43
C GLU A 16 6.30 13.04 1.09
N TYR A 17 5.70 12.39 2.09
CA TYR A 17 4.90 11.20 1.86
C TYR A 17 3.73 11.06 2.83
N GLN A 18 2.68 10.37 2.40
CA GLN A 18 1.55 9.98 3.24
C GLN A 18 1.22 8.51 3.00
N ILE A 19 1.26 7.71 4.07
CA ILE A 19 0.96 6.27 4.02
C ILE A 19 -0.54 6.06 4.02
N PHE A 20 -1.01 5.19 3.12
CA PHE A 20 -2.40 4.76 3.00
C PHE A 20 -2.68 3.57 3.92
N THR A 21 -3.97 3.24 4.10
CA THR A 21 -4.38 2.05 4.84
C THR A 21 -3.69 0.81 4.29
N PRO A 22 -2.99 0.02 5.12
CA PRO A 22 -2.35 -1.23 4.68
C PRO A 22 -3.34 -2.19 4.04
N ALA A 23 -2.88 -2.93 3.04
CA ALA A 23 -3.69 -3.91 2.32
C ALA A 23 -2.98 -5.27 2.25
N ARG A 24 -3.75 -6.31 1.96
CA ARG A 24 -3.25 -7.65 1.66
C ARG A 24 -3.96 -8.17 0.43
N ASP A 25 -3.16 -8.58 -0.54
CA ASP A 25 -3.62 -9.33 -1.70
C ASP A 25 -3.61 -10.83 -1.40
N TYR A 26 -4.66 -11.52 -1.82
CA TYR A 26 -4.79 -12.97 -1.72
C TYR A 26 -4.57 -13.58 -3.11
N LYS A 27 -3.38 -14.10 -3.35
CA LYS A 27 -2.94 -14.60 -4.66
C LYS A 27 -3.21 -16.08 -4.89
N ARG A 28 -3.45 -16.85 -3.83
CA ARG A 28 -3.64 -18.30 -3.93
C ARG A 28 -5.05 -18.64 -4.40
N LEU A 29 -5.12 -19.61 -5.34
CA LEU A 29 -6.37 -20.01 -6.00
C LEU A 29 -7.37 -20.69 -5.04
N SER A 30 -6.89 -21.39 -4.02
CA SER A 30 -7.72 -22.20 -3.13
C SER A 30 -7.78 -21.64 -1.71
N ASP A 31 -8.84 -21.98 -0.99
CA ASP A 31 -9.04 -21.61 0.41
C ASP A 31 -7.87 -22.02 1.30
N GLY A 32 -7.61 -21.22 2.34
CA GLY A 32 -6.52 -21.45 3.30
C GLY A 32 -5.14 -21.16 2.74
N ASP A 33 -5.03 -20.22 1.79
CA ASP A 33 -3.79 -19.78 1.16
C ASP A 33 -3.04 -20.93 0.48
N LYS A 34 -3.78 -21.75 -0.30
CA LYS A 34 -3.27 -22.95 -0.99
C LYS A 34 -3.44 -22.85 -2.50
N GLY A 35 -2.76 -23.75 -3.21
CA GLY A 35 -2.82 -23.83 -4.66
C GLY A 35 -1.81 -22.93 -5.37
N LEU A 36 -2.00 -22.75 -6.66
CA LEU A 36 -1.14 -21.93 -7.51
C LEU A 36 -1.38 -20.44 -7.24
N ASN A 37 -0.34 -19.64 -7.43
CA ASN A 37 -0.48 -18.18 -7.44
C ASN A 37 -1.27 -17.74 -8.68
N THR A 38 -2.13 -16.75 -8.47
CA THR A 38 -2.90 -16.06 -9.51
C THR A 38 -2.44 -14.61 -9.61
N GLY A 39 -3.05 -13.84 -10.49
CA GLY A 39 -2.87 -12.38 -10.56
C GLY A 39 -3.57 -11.61 -9.44
N GLY A 40 -4.23 -12.28 -8.49
CA GLY A 40 -4.97 -11.73 -7.36
C GLY A 40 -6.43 -12.21 -7.35
N MET A 41 -6.83 -12.86 -6.24
CA MET A 41 -8.21 -13.36 -6.03
C MET A 41 -9.07 -12.32 -5.30
N GLY A 42 -8.44 -11.32 -4.73
CA GLY A 42 -9.07 -10.23 -3.99
C GLY A 42 -8.12 -9.60 -3.01
N ALA A 43 -8.51 -8.46 -2.47
CA ALA A 43 -7.73 -7.74 -1.47
C ALA A 43 -8.59 -7.34 -0.28
N VAL A 44 -7.94 -7.18 0.87
CA VAL A 44 -8.49 -6.60 2.08
C VAL A 44 -7.63 -5.40 2.46
N ALA A 45 -8.26 -4.27 2.74
CA ALA A 45 -7.58 -3.12 3.33
C ALA A 45 -8.13 -2.87 4.74
N SER A 46 -7.23 -2.74 5.71
CA SER A 46 -7.58 -2.49 7.10
C SER A 46 -6.38 -2.01 7.89
N ARG A 47 -6.61 -1.07 8.81
CA ARG A 47 -5.60 -0.70 9.81
C ARG A 47 -5.29 -1.83 10.81
N SER A 48 -6.17 -2.82 10.94
CA SER A 48 -5.96 -3.98 11.82
C SER A 48 -5.15 -5.12 11.18
N LEU A 49 -4.75 -5.00 9.91
CA LEU A 49 -3.91 -6.01 9.25
C LEU A 49 -2.53 -6.13 9.89
N ILE A 50 -2.01 -5.02 10.40
CA ILE A 50 -0.74 -4.94 11.13
C ILE A 50 -0.94 -4.05 12.36
N SER A 51 -0.09 -4.24 13.39
CA SER A 51 -0.10 -3.36 14.55
C SER A 51 0.43 -1.97 14.20
N GLY A 52 0.08 -0.95 15.00
CA GLY A 52 0.65 0.39 14.85
C GLY A 52 2.18 0.37 14.94
N GLU A 53 2.72 -0.35 15.93
CA GLU A 53 4.17 -0.51 16.09
C GLU A 53 4.86 -1.10 14.86
N LEU A 54 4.22 -2.08 14.20
CA LEU A 54 4.77 -2.67 12.98
C LEU A 54 4.64 -1.71 11.78
N LEU A 55 3.58 -0.91 11.72
CA LEU A 55 3.46 0.13 10.69
C LEU A 55 4.53 1.19 10.85
N ASP A 56 4.79 1.64 12.10
CA ASP A 56 5.85 2.59 12.42
C ASP A 56 7.23 2.02 12.04
N GLN A 57 7.47 0.74 12.32
CA GLN A 57 8.71 0.05 11.90
C GLN A 57 8.85 0.02 10.37
N ILE A 58 7.78 -0.29 9.64
CA ILE A 58 7.78 -0.29 8.17
C ILE A 58 8.04 1.12 7.64
N GLU A 59 7.45 2.12 8.26
CA GLU A 59 7.70 3.52 7.91
C GLU A 59 9.19 3.86 8.08
N ASP A 60 9.76 3.57 9.26
CA ASP A 60 11.13 3.93 9.60
C ASP A 60 12.20 3.13 8.82
N GLU A 61 11.95 1.83 8.56
CA GLU A 61 12.94 0.96 7.93
C GLU A 61 12.79 0.87 6.40
N VAL A 62 11.60 1.21 5.85
CA VAL A 62 11.33 1.01 4.42
C VAL A 62 10.88 2.29 3.73
N ILE A 63 9.77 2.90 4.16
CA ILE A 63 9.17 4.02 3.41
C ILE A 63 10.03 5.27 3.50
N ARG A 64 10.36 5.71 4.70
CA ARG A 64 11.17 6.92 4.93
C ARG A 64 12.53 6.85 4.24
N PRO A 65 13.35 5.79 4.42
CA PRO A 65 14.64 5.67 3.75
C PRO A 65 14.52 5.64 2.22
N SER A 66 13.42 5.10 1.69
CA SER A 66 13.18 5.07 0.24
C SER A 66 12.93 6.47 -0.30
N VAL A 67 12.06 7.24 0.37
CA VAL A 67 11.75 8.62 -0.04
C VAL A 67 12.98 9.53 0.12
N GLU A 68 13.73 9.39 1.22
CA GLU A 68 14.99 10.10 1.41
C GLU A 68 16.03 9.75 0.34
N GLY A 69 16.10 8.46 -0.06
CA GLY A 69 16.96 8.01 -1.16
C GLY A 69 16.61 8.66 -2.49
N LEU A 70 15.31 8.69 -2.83
CA LEU A 70 14.85 9.38 -4.05
C LEU A 70 15.24 10.85 -4.05
N THR A 71 15.06 11.55 -2.93
CA THR A 71 15.44 12.97 -2.78
C THR A 71 16.94 13.16 -2.90
N LYS A 72 17.74 12.31 -2.24
CA LYS A 72 19.20 12.36 -2.28
C LYS A 72 19.76 12.16 -3.68
N ASP A 73 19.13 11.29 -4.44
CA ASP A 73 19.52 10.99 -5.83
C ASP A 73 18.94 12.01 -6.83
N ASN A 74 18.31 13.09 -6.35
CA ASN A 74 17.64 14.13 -7.14
C ASN A 74 16.58 13.56 -8.10
N MET A 75 15.91 12.49 -7.70
CA MET A 75 14.78 11.93 -8.44
C MET A 75 13.51 12.70 -8.07
N ASP A 76 12.97 13.44 -9.03
CA ASP A 76 11.67 14.15 -8.90
C ASP A 76 10.53 13.13 -8.98
N PHE A 77 10.27 12.44 -7.87
CA PHE A 77 9.25 11.41 -7.78
C PHE A 77 7.96 11.99 -7.22
N ARG A 78 6.89 11.92 -8.03
CA ARG A 78 5.53 12.31 -7.66
C ARG A 78 4.56 11.21 -8.06
N GLY A 79 3.96 10.56 -7.09
CA GLY A 79 3.07 9.44 -7.37
C GLY A 79 2.92 8.50 -6.19
N PHE A 80 2.62 7.24 -6.48
CA PHE A 80 2.43 6.22 -5.45
C PHE A 80 3.63 5.27 -5.41
N LEU A 81 4.25 5.19 -4.24
CA LEU A 81 5.25 4.18 -3.92
C LEU A 81 4.53 3.02 -3.22
N TYR A 82 4.49 1.88 -3.87
CA TYR A 82 3.99 0.63 -3.32
C TYR A 82 5.17 -0.20 -2.82
N ALA A 83 5.14 -0.60 -1.57
CA ALA A 83 6.07 -1.55 -0.98
C ALA A 83 5.34 -2.87 -0.68
N GLY A 84 5.71 -3.93 -1.40
CA GLY A 84 5.32 -5.30 -1.09
C GLY A 84 6.25 -5.89 -0.03
N LEU A 85 5.70 -6.32 1.09
CA LEU A 85 6.47 -6.73 2.26
C LEU A 85 6.08 -8.14 2.69
N MET A 86 7.05 -8.90 3.19
CA MET A 86 6.84 -10.14 3.93
C MET A 86 7.09 -9.89 5.42
N LEU A 87 6.11 -10.22 6.25
CA LEU A 87 6.22 -10.10 7.70
C LEU A 87 6.86 -11.36 8.26
N THR A 88 8.14 -11.28 8.60
CA THR A 88 8.91 -12.39 9.15
C THR A 88 9.10 -12.24 10.65
N PRO A 89 9.51 -13.30 11.38
CA PRO A 89 9.88 -13.19 12.79
C PRO A 89 11.02 -12.19 13.06
N ASP A 90 11.85 -11.93 12.04
CA ASP A 90 12.98 -10.99 12.11
C ASP A 90 12.59 -9.57 11.60
N GLY A 91 11.29 -9.25 11.57
CA GLY A 91 10.73 -7.98 11.10
C GLY A 91 10.28 -7.99 9.64
N PRO A 92 9.80 -6.84 9.14
CA PRO A 92 9.33 -6.70 7.78
C PRO A 92 10.50 -6.82 6.79
N LYS A 93 10.28 -7.52 5.70
CA LYS A 93 11.27 -7.68 4.61
C LYS A 93 10.66 -7.22 3.30
N LEU A 94 11.32 -6.26 2.66
CA LEU A 94 10.90 -5.77 1.36
C LEU A 94 11.07 -6.85 0.29
N LEU A 95 10.02 -7.09 -0.47
CA LEU A 95 9.99 -7.99 -1.62
C LEU A 95 10.17 -7.24 -2.92
N GLU A 96 9.37 -6.18 -3.09
CA GLU A 96 9.36 -5.38 -4.32
C GLU A 96 8.87 -3.96 -4.08
N TYR A 97 9.23 -3.06 -4.97
CA TYR A 97 8.60 -1.76 -5.15
C TYR A 97 7.81 -1.72 -6.46
N ASN A 98 6.69 -0.97 -6.43
CA ASN A 98 5.99 -0.54 -7.63
C ASN A 98 5.71 0.97 -7.55
N CYS A 99 5.71 1.66 -8.69
CA CYS A 99 5.46 3.11 -8.78
C CYS A 99 3.99 3.39 -9.14
N ARG A 100 3.06 2.64 -8.57
CA ARG A 100 1.61 2.70 -8.80
C ARG A 100 0.85 2.03 -7.67
N PHE A 101 -0.46 2.22 -7.65
CA PHE A 101 -1.32 1.35 -6.83
C PHE A 101 -1.20 -0.12 -7.27
N GLY A 102 -1.36 -1.02 -6.31
CA GLY A 102 -1.53 -2.44 -6.60
C GLY A 102 -2.89 -2.74 -7.24
N ASP A 103 -2.97 -3.86 -7.90
CA ASP A 103 -4.19 -4.48 -8.37
C ASP A 103 -4.19 -5.92 -7.82
N PRO A 104 -5.10 -6.26 -6.88
CA PRO A 104 -6.38 -5.62 -6.56
C PRO A 104 -6.38 -4.67 -5.33
N GLU A 105 -5.26 -4.22 -4.80
CA GLU A 105 -5.21 -3.39 -3.59
C GLU A 105 -5.91 -2.03 -3.77
N ALA A 106 -5.83 -1.43 -4.96
CA ALA A 106 -6.51 -0.17 -5.24
C ALA A 106 -8.01 -0.26 -4.96
N GLN A 107 -8.65 -1.34 -5.37
CA GLN A 107 -10.08 -1.58 -5.19
C GLN A 107 -10.48 -1.72 -3.71
N ALA A 108 -9.53 -2.10 -2.85
CA ALA A 108 -9.77 -2.22 -1.42
C ALA A 108 -9.39 -0.94 -0.64
N VAL A 109 -8.36 -0.21 -1.08
CA VAL A 109 -7.84 0.97 -0.38
C VAL A 109 -8.63 2.24 -0.73
N LEU A 110 -8.92 2.46 -2.03
CA LEU A 110 -9.56 3.70 -2.47
C LEU A 110 -10.93 3.97 -1.84
N PRO A 111 -11.81 2.96 -1.60
CA PRO A 111 -13.09 3.18 -0.92
C PRO A 111 -12.97 3.67 0.53
N LEU A 112 -11.81 3.51 1.17
CA LEU A 112 -11.55 3.97 2.53
C LEU A 112 -11.11 5.43 2.60
N ILE A 113 -10.85 6.08 1.45
CA ILE A 113 -10.44 7.48 1.39
C ILE A 113 -11.67 8.36 1.54
N LYS A 114 -11.62 9.28 2.48
CA LYS A 114 -12.60 10.36 2.69
C LYS A 114 -12.00 11.70 2.23
N GLY A 115 -12.85 12.61 1.79
CA GLY A 115 -12.43 13.95 1.39
C GLY A 115 -12.28 14.11 -0.13
N ASP A 116 -11.54 15.12 -0.54
CA ASP A 116 -11.36 15.45 -1.97
C ASP A 116 -10.08 14.80 -2.52
N PHE A 117 -10.20 13.53 -2.91
CA PHE A 117 -9.08 12.76 -3.46
C PHE A 117 -8.55 13.34 -4.79
N ALA A 118 -9.43 13.98 -5.60
CA ALA A 118 -8.99 14.60 -6.85
C ALA A 118 -8.12 15.84 -6.58
N ALA A 119 -8.52 16.70 -5.63
CA ALA A 119 -7.70 17.82 -5.20
C ALA A 119 -6.38 17.36 -4.58
N TYR A 120 -6.40 16.28 -3.79
CA TYR A 120 -5.19 15.66 -3.23
C TYR A 120 -4.22 15.19 -4.32
N LEU A 121 -4.69 14.45 -5.32
CA LEU A 121 -3.88 14.02 -6.45
C LEU A 121 -3.30 15.20 -7.24
N MET A 122 -4.09 16.26 -7.42
CA MET A 122 -3.63 17.48 -8.09
C MET A 122 -2.54 18.18 -7.27
N SER A 123 -2.63 18.19 -5.93
CA SER A 123 -1.60 18.76 -5.07
C SER A 123 -0.30 17.95 -5.14
N ALA A 124 -0.41 16.61 -5.07
CA ALA A 124 0.73 15.71 -5.20
C ALA A 124 1.45 15.88 -6.55
N ALA A 125 0.70 15.99 -7.65
CA ALA A 125 1.26 16.23 -8.97
C ALA A 125 2.01 17.57 -9.08
N LYS A 126 1.67 18.55 -8.24
CA LYS A 126 2.38 19.84 -8.12
C LYS A 126 3.55 19.82 -7.15
N GLY A 127 3.86 18.67 -6.56
CA GLY A 127 4.97 18.51 -5.62
C GLY A 127 4.63 18.92 -4.17
N ASN A 128 3.36 18.89 -3.79
CA ASN A 128 2.92 19.25 -2.44
C ASN A 128 1.81 18.30 -1.97
N LEU A 129 2.03 17.59 -0.87
CA LEU A 129 0.99 16.82 -0.21
C LEU A 129 0.23 17.71 0.76
N MET A 130 -0.91 18.27 0.32
CA MET A 130 -1.71 19.14 1.17
C MET A 130 -2.43 18.34 2.25
N ASP A 131 -2.07 18.62 3.51
CA ASP A 131 -2.75 18.06 4.67
C ASP A 131 -4.24 18.41 4.71
N GLY A 132 -5.04 17.46 5.24
CA GLY A 132 -6.47 17.66 5.47
C GLY A 132 -7.35 17.56 4.23
N LEU A 133 -6.81 17.35 3.01
CA LEU A 133 -7.61 17.10 1.82
C LEU A 133 -8.25 15.71 1.86
N ILE A 134 -7.56 14.74 2.43
CA ILE A 134 -8.06 13.38 2.60
C ILE A 134 -7.85 12.89 4.04
N ASP A 135 -8.69 11.94 4.42
CA ASP A 135 -8.58 11.15 5.63
C ASP A 135 -8.96 9.71 5.29
N PHE A 136 -8.73 8.78 6.21
CA PHE A 136 -9.00 7.36 6.01
C PHE A 136 -10.06 6.87 6.97
N ASP A 137 -11.05 6.15 6.43
CA ASP A 137 -12.01 5.43 7.25
C ASP A 137 -11.29 4.35 8.09
N ASN A 138 -11.70 4.23 9.36
CA ASN A 138 -11.18 3.21 10.26
C ASN A 138 -11.89 1.84 10.07
N THR A 139 -12.80 1.74 9.11
CA THR A 139 -13.47 0.47 8.78
C THR A 139 -12.55 -0.42 7.95
N ASN A 140 -12.93 -1.69 7.84
CA ASN A 140 -12.26 -2.65 6.98
C ASN A 140 -13.02 -2.72 5.65
N PHE A 141 -12.30 -2.83 4.55
CA PHE A 141 -12.90 -3.04 3.25
C PHE A 141 -12.28 -4.27 2.57
N SER A 142 -13.14 -5.10 1.98
CA SER A 142 -12.70 -6.26 1.20
C SER A 142 -13.28 -6.21 -0.19
N TRP A 143 -12.46 -6.54 -1.18
CA TRP A 143 -12.84 -6.67 -2.57
C TRP A 143 -12.48 -8.07 -3.08
N LYS A 144 -13.38 -8.71 -3.83
CA LYS A 144 -13.15 -10.02 -4.43
C LYS A 144 -13.26 -9.92 -5.94
N ASN A 145 -12.28 -10.49 -6.64
CA ASN A 145 -12.43 -10.81 -8.04
C ASN A 145 -13.44 -11.93 -8.18
N PHE A 146 -14.57 -11.67 -8.82
CA PHE A 146 -15.41 -12.73 -9.34
C PHE A 146 -14.77 -13.24 -10.63
N VAL A 147 -13.99 -14.29 -10.52
CA VAL A 147 -13.60 -15.06 -11.70
C VAL A 147 -14.77 -15.98 -11.97
N ASP A 148 -15.64 -15.62 -12.92
CA ASP A 148 -16.57 -16.55 -13.50
C ASP A 148 -15.74 -17.63 -14.20
N PHE A 149 -15.64 -18.79 -13.57
CA PHE A 149 -15.17 -19.99 -14.25
C PHE A 149 -16.24 -20.39 -15.27
N ILE A 150 -16.03 -20.03 -16.54
CA ILE A 150 -16.73 -20.61 -17.67
C ILE A 150 -16.14 -22.00 -17.93
#